data_4df13771c43a8a4e564a3a6ad4d23598
#
_entry.id   4df13771c43a8a4e564a3a6ad4d23598
#
_cell.length_a   1.000
_cell.length_b   1.000
_cell.length_c   1.000
_cell.angle_alpha   90.00
_cell.angle_beta   90.00
_cell.angle_gamma   90.00
#
_symmetry.space_group_name_H-M   'P 1'
#
loop_
_entity.id
_entity.type
_entity.pdbx_description
1 polymer ?
#
loop_
_entity_poly.entity_id
_entity_poly.type
_entity_poly.pdbx_seq_one_letter_code
_entity_poly.pdbx_strand_id
1 'polypeptide(L)'
;MKASPTESAGTAGTGAPRSTSMPPRMTGMVQASLRAVQAWVEQRDYRGYDPGDGLTSFLRPLTRGTLLGERLLQQLVWKFPFNLRPLVGVVPLESTKGRGFMAGGYARLAAAGDESAAEKARACLAWLVTHREAGHAGPCWGNHFDFSTRGGRIPAHTPTIVWTSLIGHAFLEAHAVLGDDRHLDVAAGACRWILTLPRERTDDGACLSYTALNVNPVHNANLLGAGLLARTWALRPEPAFRSAARAAVAYSCRCQRPDGSWWYGEAPHYRWIDSFHTAYNLDSLKRYVDATGDEEFRPHLARGYDYYRRVFFETDGRPRYYHNRPHPVDIQCAAQAIDTFCLFSDDDPGALARASMIASWTIRNMQAADGHFIHRRYPLLRASTPYLHWGQATMFHALSHLLLRLARRPVSTPS
;
A
#
# COMPACT_ATOMS: atom_id res chain seq x y z
N MET A 1 69.32 -19.40 -32.22
CA MET A 1 69.52 -18.17 -31.47
C MET A 1 68.29 -17.32 -31.55
N LYS A 2 67.81 -16.85 -30.45
CA LYS A 2 66.79 -15.90 -29.99
C LYS A 2 65.57 -16.56 -29.40
N ALA A 3 65.49 -16.43 -28.10
CA ALA A 3 64.43 -16.77 -27.20
C ALA A 3 63.26 -15.78 -27.33
N SER A 4 62.02 -16.29 -27.20
CA SER A 4 60.83 -15.48 -26.96
C SER A 4 60.43 -15.53 -25.52
N PRO A 5 59.91 -14.44 -24.92
CA PRO A 5 59.53 -14.38 -23.51
C PRO A 5 58.11 -14.92 -23.27
N THR A 6 57.95 -15.62 -22.18
CA THR A 6 56.72 -16.11 -21.59
C THR A 6 55.84 -15.00 -21.08
N GLU A 7 54.63 -14.86 -21.53
CA GLU A 7 53.58 -14.03 -20.93
C GLU A 7 52.91 -14.77 -19.77
N SER A 8 52.97 -14.15 -18.59
CA SER A 8 52.24 -14.59 -17.42
C SER A 8 50.76 -14.16 -17.45
N ALA A 9 49.87 -15.14 -17.44
CA ALA A 9 48.43 -14.91 -17.33
C ALA A 9 48.09 -14.39 -15.91
N GLY A 10 47.65 -13.14 -15.82
CA GLY A 10 47.10 -12.56 -14.61
C GLY A 10 45.67 -13.10 -14.36
N THR A 11 45.49 -13.75 -13.22
CA THR A 11 44.20 -14.20 -12.73
C THR A 11 43.33 -12.97 -12.35
N ALA A 12 42.29 -12.73 -13.14
CA ALA A 12 41.23 -11.76 -12.79
C ALA A 12 40.44 -12.30 -11.59
N GLY A 13 40.63 -11.68 -10.43
CA GLY A 13 39.86 -11.93 -9.24
C GLY A 13 38.40 -11.49 -9.44
N THR A 14 37.48 -12.43 -9.40
CA THR A 14 36.06 -12.17 -9.33
C THR A 14 35.74 -11.60 -7.93
N GLY A 15 35.69 -10.26 -7.83
CA GLY A 15 35.27 -9.59 -6.61
C GLY A 15 33.80 -9.86 -6.34
N ALA A 16 33.51 -10.65 -5.29
CA ALA A 16 32.17 -10.78 -4.74
C ALA A 16 31.61 -9.40 -4.35
N PRO A 17 30.32 -9.12 -4.55
CA PRO A 17 29.73 -7.82 -4.22
C PRO A 17 29.84 -7.59 -2.71
N ARG A 18 30.54 -6.52 -2.33
CA ARG A 18 30.68 -6.10 -0.93
C ARG A 18 29.29 -5.87 -0.34
N SER A 19 28.95 -6.63 0.71
CA SER A 19 27.79 -6.38 1.56
C SER A 19 27.96 -5.00 2.23
N THR A 20 27.30 -3.98 1.69
CA THR A 20 27.27 -2.64 2.29
C THR A 20 26.28 -2.64 3.44
N SER A 21 26.77 -2.76 4.67
CA SER A 21 25.99 -2.43 5.87
C SER A 21 25.53 -0.98 5.77
N MET A 22 24.22 -0.75 5.92
CA MET A 22 23.67 0.61 5.91
C MET A 22 24.15 1.39 7.14
N PRO A 23 24.55 2.68 6.98
CA PRO A 23 25.10 3.44 8.06
C PRO A 23 24.10 3.62 9.22
N PRO A 24 24.53 3.59 10.50
CA PRO A 24 23.70 3.80 11.69
C PRO A 24 22.84 5.08 11.64
N ARG A 25 23.29 6.09 10.92
CA ARG A 25 22.58 7.35 10.67
C ARG A 25 21.23 7.17 9.92
N MET A 26 21.12 6.17 9.04
CA MET A 26 19.88 5.90 8.31
C MET A 26 18.80 5.35 9.23
N THR A 27 19.11 4.35 10.03
CA THR A 27 18.18 3.77 11.01
C THR A 27 17.68 4.81 11.99
N GLY A 28 18.60 5.66 12.53
CA GLY A 28 18.23 6.76 13.43
C GLY A 28 17.29 7.78 12.78
N MET A 29 17.52 8.15 11.52
CA MET A 29 16.64 9.06 10.77
C MET A 29 15.23 8.46 10.57
N VAL A 30 15.15 7.20 10.19
CA VAL A 30 13.87 6.49 9.99
C VAL A 30 13.12 6.37 11.32
N GLN A 31 13.80 6.02 12.42
CA GLN A 31 13.21 5.96 13.76
C GLN A 31 12.66 7.32 14.22
N ALA A 32 13.44 8.39 14.07
CA ALA A 32 13.00 9.73 14.45
C ALA A 32 11.77 10.17 13.65
N SER A 33 11.78 9.94 12.34
CA SER A 33 10.66 10.23 11.44
C SER A 33 9.40 9.44 11.79
N LEU A 34 9.54 8.14 12.06
CA LEU A 34 8.45 7.27 12.46
C LEU A 34 7.82 7.72 13.78
N ARG A 35 8.64 8.02 14.79
CA ARG A 35 8.14 8.53 16.09
C ARG A 35 7.40 9.85 15.92
N ALA A 36 7.90 10.74 15.05
CA ALA A 36 7.27 12.04 14.79
C ALA A 36 5.88 11.89 14.15
N VAL A 37 5.74 11.06 13.10
CA VAL A 37 4.43 10.82 12.47
C VAL A 37 3.49 10.03 13.39
N GLN A 38 4.00 9.10 14.19
CA GLN A 38 3.23 8.38 15.21
C GLN A 38 2.64 9.35 16.23
N ALA A 39 3.48 10.21 16.82
CA ALA A 39 3.04 11.21 17.80
C ALA A 39 2.01 12.17 17.19
N TRP A 40 2.21 12.58 15.92
CA TRP A 40 1.27 13.45 15.23
C TRP A 40 -0.13 12.82 15.09
N VAL A 41 -0.20 11.51 14.78
CA VAL A 41 -1.46 10.76 14.66
C VAL A 41 -2.10 10.53 16.03
N GLU A 42 -1.33 10.08 17.02
CA GLU A 42 -1.81 9.79 18.38
C GLU A 42 -2.35 11.03 19.09
N GLN A 43 -1.68 12.20 18.98
CA GLN A 43 -2.14 13.48 19.51
C GLN A 43 -3.48 13.97 18.95
N ARG A 44 -3.92 13.40 17.83
CA ARG A 44 -5.19 13.70 17.15
C ARG A 44 -6.22 12.57 17.29
N ASP A 45 -6.02 11.66 18.20
CA ASP A 45 -6.89 10.50 18.43
C ASP A 45 -7.20 9.74 17.14
N TYR A 46 -6.20 9.64 16.24
CA TYR A 46 -6.31 9.02 14.92
C TYR A 46 -7.35 9.68 14.01
N ARG A 47 -7.65 10.96 14.22
CA ARG A 47 -8.54 11.76 13.37
C ARG A 47 -7.73 12.58 12.37
N GLY A 48 -8.28 12.71 11.17
CA GLY A 48 -7.65 13.50 10.12
C GLY A 48 -8.57 13.72 8.94
N TYR A 49 -8.07 14.43 7.95
CA TYR A 49 -8.72 14.58 6.67
C TYR A 49 -8.35 13.41 5.77
N ASP A 50 -9.21 13.15 4.77
CA ASP A 50 -8.94 12.13 3.75
C ASP A 50 -9.21 12.67 2.33
N PRO A 51 -8.52 12.16 1.29
CA PRO A 51 -8.85 12.52 -0.08
C PRO A 51 -10.30 12.16 -0.40
N GLY A 52 -11.05 13.11 -0.93
CA GLY A 52 -12.45 12.88 -1.29
C GLY A 52 -13.48 13.26 -0.22
N ASP A 53 -13.07 13.62 0.99
CA ASP A 53 -13.95 14.07 2.09
C ASP A 53 -14.71 15.38 1.80
N GLY A 54 -14.41 16.04 0.68
CA GLY A 54 -15.08 17.29 0.28
C GLY A 54 -16.61 17.22 0.16
N LEU A 55 -17.18 16.02 0.04
CA LEU A 55 -18.65 15.84 0.04
C LEU A 55 -19.29 15.92 1.43
N THR A 56 -18.52 15.98 2.51
CA THR A 56 -19.02 16.29 3.86
C THR A 56 -19.20 17.80 4.10
N SER A 57 -18.76 18.63 3.14
CA SER A 57 -18.90 20.10 3.17
C SER A 57 -20.35 20.56 3.16
N PHE A 58 -20.64 21.67 3.86
CA PHE A 58 -21.92 22.38 3.76
C PHE A 58 -22.22 22.92 2.34
N LEU A 59 -21.21 22.95 1.45
CA LEU A 59 -21.39 23.32 0.04
C LEU A 59 -22.01 22.21 -0.81
N ARG A 60 -22.14 20.98 -0.29
CA ARG A 60 -22.68 19.84 -1.05
C ARG A 60 -24.05 20.11 -1.69
N PRO A 61 -25.02 20.79 -1.04
CA PRO A 61 -26.31 21.10 -1.69
C PRO A 61 -26.20 21.88 -2.99
N LEU A 62 -25.14 22.68 -3.18
CA LEU A 62 -24.88 23.43 -4.41
C LEU A 62 -24.58 22.50 -5.61
N THR A 63 -24.19 21.25 -5.37
CA THR A 63 -23.97 20.25 -6.44
C THR A 63 -25.27 19.74 -7.05
N ARG A 64 -26.41 20.06 -6.44
CA ARG A 64 -27.77 19.59 -6.83
C ARG A 64 -27.85 18.06 -6.92
N GLY A 65 -27.03 17.33 -6.18
CA GLY A 65 -26.96 15.87 -6.21
C GLY A 65 -26.47 15.26 -7.52
N THR A 66 -25.96 16.06 -8.45
CA THR A 66 -25.41 15.57 -9.71
C THR A 66 -24.02 14.98 -9.51
N LEU A 67 -23.74 13.85 -10.15
CA LEU A 67 -22.42 13.18 -10.06
C LEU A 67 -21.27 14.12 -10.50
N LEU A 68 -21.50 14.92 -11.54
CA LEU A 68 -20.53 15.91 -12.02
C LEU A 68 -20.27 17.00 -10.98
N GLY A 69 -21.32 17.59 -10.40
CA GLY A 69 -21.21 18.61 -9.36
C GLY A 69 -20.48 18.11 -8.12
N GLU A 70 -20.83 16.92 -7.64
CA GLU A 70 -20.13 16.29 -6.51
C GLU A 70 -18.66 16.04 -6.80
N ARG A 71 -18.34 15.53 -7.99
CA ARG A 71 -16.94 15.33 -8.39
C ARG A 71 -16.17 16.64 -8.49
N LEU A 72 -16.78 17.70 -9.01
CA LEU A 72 -16.14 19.02 -9.06
C LEU A 72 -15.87 19.57 -7.66
N LEU A 73 -16.84 19.51 -6.74
CA LEU A 73 -16.65 19.92 -5.34
C LEU A 73 -15.55 19.11 -4.67
N GLN A 74 -15.60 17.78 -4.80
CA GLN A 74 -14.60 16.89 -4.24
C GLN A 74 -13.19 17.19 -4.78
N GLN A 75 -13.05 17.40 -6.10
CA GLN A 75 -11.78 17.73 -6.72
C GLN A 75 -11.26 19.12 -6.32
N LEU A 76 -12.16 20.11 -6.17
CA LEU A 76 -11.80 21.43 -5.69
C LEU A 76 -11.19 21.35 -4.29
N VAL A 77 -11.90 20.74 -3.34
CA VAL A 77 -11.42 20.59 -1.95
C VAL A 77 -10.14 19.75 -1.86
N TRP A 78 -10.03 18.71 -2.69
CA TRP A 78 -8.86 17.83 -2.68
C TRP A 78 -7.60 18.47 -3.28
N LYS A 79 -7.75 19.11 -4.46
CA LYS A 79 -6.58 19.57 -5.24
C LYS A 79 -6.17 21.00 -4.92
N PHE A 80 -6.93 21.71 -4.09
CA PHE A 80 -6.57 23.07 -3.74
C PHE A 80 -5.22 23.07 -3.00
N PRO A 81 -4.31 24.02 -3.30
CA PRO A 81 -2.96 24.05 -2.69
C PRO A 81 -2.99 24.30 -1.17
N PHE A 82 -4.01 25.00 -0.68
CA PHE A 82 -4.25 25.22 0.75
C PHE A 82 -5.37 24.31 1.27
N ASN A 83 -5.34 24.02 2.57
CA ASN A 83 -6.40 23.25 3.19
C ASN A 83 -7.68 24.10 3.32
N LEU A 84 -8.61 23.94 2.37
CA LEU A 84 -9.92 24.63 2.38
C LEU A 84 -10.92 24.03 3.37
N ARG A 85 -10.66 22.83 3.90
CA ARG A 85 -11.63 22.03 4.68
C ARG A 85 -12.24 22.77 5.85
N PRO A 86 -11.46 23.45 6.71
CA PRO A 86 -12.05 24.21 7.82
C PRO A 86 -12.99 25.31 7.35
N LEU A 87 -12.69 25.94 6.20
CA LEU A 87 -13.51 27.03 5.64
C LEU A 87 -14.81 26.53 5.05
N VAL A 88 -14.88 25.28 4.61
CA VAL A 88 -16.08 24.69 3.98
C VAL A 88 -16.77 23.66 4.88
N GLY A 89 -16.44 23.63 6.18
CA GLY A 89 -17.10 22.81 7.20
C GLY A 89 -16.75 21.32 7.16
N VAL A 90 -15.67 20.92 6.47
CA VAL A 90 -15.17 19.56 6.53
C VAL A 90 -14.32 19.39 7.80
N VAL A 91 -14.68 18.43 8.64
CA VAL A 91 -14.01 18.16 9.93
C VAL A 91 -13.13 16.92 9.84
N PRO A 92 -12.04 16.83 10.65
CA PRO A 92 -11.24 15.62 10.76
C PRO A 92 -12.07 14.47 11.36
N LEU A 93 -12.02 13.30 10.71
CA LEU A 93 -12.74 12.10 11.12
C LEU A 93 -11.80 10.91 11.26
N GLU A 94 -12.27 9.87 11.97
CA GLU A 94 -11.56 8.59 12.02
C GLU A 94 -11.74 7.83 10.70
N SER A 95 -10.68 7.12 10.30
CA SER A 95 -10.67 6.32 9.07
C SER A 95 -10.36 4.87 9.40
N THR A 96 -11.26 3.96 9.03
CA THR A 96 -11.05 2.51 9.22
C THR A 96 -9.78 2.04 8.49
N LYS A 97 -9.53 2.55 7.28
CA LYS A 97 -8.28 2.27 6.54
C LYS A 97 -7.06 2.85 7.24
N GLY A 98 -7.17 4.08 7.78
CA GLY A 98 -6.10 4.68 8.58
C GLY A 98 -5.77 3.85 9.81
N ARG A 99 -6.78 3.41 10.57
CA ARG A 99 -6.59 2.49 11.71
C ARG A 99 -5.99 1.16 11.30
N GLY A 100 -6.35 0.60 10.13
CA GLY A 100 -5.75 -0.62 9.60
C GLY A 100 -4.25 -0.48 9.35
N PHE A 101 -3.82 0.59 8.71
CA PHE A 101 -2.39 0.87 8.50
C PHE A 101 -1.65 1.09 9.82
N MET A 102 -2.25 1.81 10.78
CA MET A 102 -1.65 1.99 12.10
C MET A 102 -1.53 0.64 12.83
N ALA A 103 -2.55 -0.20 12.82
CA ALA A 103 -2.52 -1.55 13.42
C ALA A 103 -1.40 -2.42 12.85
N GLY A 104 -1.28 -2.49 11.52
CA GLY A 104 -0.19 -3.23 10.85
C GLY A 104 1.19 -2.65 11.19
N GLY A 105 1.31 -1.32 11.21
CA GLY A 105 2.55 -0.65 11.60
C GLY A 105 2.96 -0.96 13.04
N TYR A 106 2.03 -0.92 13.98
CA TYR A 106 2.29 -1.32 15.37
C TYR A 106 2.64 -2.81 15.52
N ALA A 107 1.95 -3.69 14.78
CA ALA A 107 2.32 -5.11 14.78
C ALA A 107 3.77 -5.33 14.30
N ARG A 108 4.22 -4.59 13.28
CA ARG A 108 5.61 -4.64 12.81
C ARG A 108 6.61 -4.11 13.83
N LEU A 109 6.27 -3.06 14.57
CA LEU A 109 7.11 -2.56 15.67
C LEU A 109 7.17 -3.55 16.83
N ALA A 110 6.06 -4.18 17.18
CA ALA A 110 6.03 -5.26 18.17
C ALA A 110 6.92 -6.43 17.73
N ALA A 111 6.90 -6.82 16.45
CA ALA A 111 7.79 -7.83 15.89
C ALA A 111 9.28 -7.41 15.88
N ALA A 112 9.56 -6.12 16.00
CA ALA A 112 10.90 -5.56 16.15
C ALA A 112 11.31 -5.37 17.62
N GLY A 113 10.48 -5.79 18.59
CA GLY A 113 10.77 -5.77 20.03
C GLY A 113 10.18 -4.60 20.81
N ASP A 114 9.29 -3.80 20.22
CA ASP A 114 8.58 -2.72 20.94
C ASP A 114 7.28 -3.29 21.56
N GLU A 115 7.36 -3.66 22.85
CA GLU A 115 6.22 -4.23 23.59
C GLU A 115 5.02 -3.27 23.68
N SER A 116 5.27 -1.96 23.78
CA SER A 116 4.21 -0.96 23.85
C SER A 116 3.39 -0.91 22.56
N ALA A 117 4.01 -1.23 21.44
CA ALA A 117 3.34 -1.28 20.15
C ALA A 117 2.35 -2.45 20.04
N ALA A 118 2.56 -3.55 20.75
CA ALA A 118 1.63 -4.68 20.77
C ALA A 118 0.25 -4.27 21.35
N GLU A 119 0.23 -3.49 22.42
CA GLU A 119 -1.02 -2.98 23.00
C GLU A 119 -1.74 -2.00 22.07
N LYS A 120 -0.99 -1.11 21.43
CA LYS A 120 -1.53 -0.17 20.43
C LYS A 120 -2.10 -0.90 19.20
N ALA A 121 -1.45 -1.99 18.75
CA ALA A 121 -1.98 -2.83 17.71
C ALA A 121 -3.32 -3.46 18.12
N ARG A 122 -3.41 -4.06 19.33
CA ARG A 122 -4.65 -4.64 19.87
C ARG A 122 -5.77 -3.60 19.96
N ALA A 123 -5.46 -2.40 20.46
CA ALA A 123 -6.44 -1.32 20.58
C ALA A 123 -6.99 -0.89 19.20
N CYS A 124 -6.12 -0.71 18.18
CA CYS A 124 -6.56 -0.37 16.83
C CYS A 124 -7.40 -1.49 16.21
N LEU A 125 -7.03 -2.76 16.40
CA LEU A 125 -7.77 -3.92 15.87
C LEU A 125 -9.12 -4.10 16.56
N ALA A 126 -9.20 -3.92 17.88
CA ALA A 126 -10.45 -3.94 18.63
C ALA A 126 -11.40 -2.84 18.14
N TRP A 127 -10.88 -1.63 17.94
CA TRP A 127 -11.64 -0.53 17.36
C TRP A 127 -12.18 -0.89 15.95
N LEU A 128 -11.36 -1.50 15.10
CA LEU A 128 -11.79 -1.95 13.75
C LEU A 128 -12.90 -2.99 13.80
N VAL A 129 -12.86 -3.91 14.77
CA VAL A 129 -13.94 -4.91 14.96
C VAL A 129 -15.25 -4.24 15.32
N THR A 130 -15.25 -3.18 16.14
CA THR A 130 -16.46 -2.44 16.53
C THR A 130 -16.97 -1.53 15.41
N HIS A 131 -16.10 -1.13 14.46
CA HIS A 131 -16.43 -0.23 13.34
C HIS A 131 -16.52 -0.95 11.98
N ARG A 132 -16.76 -2.27 12.00
CA ARG A 132 -17.09 -3.01 10.78
C ARG A 132 -18.52 -2.69 10.35
N GLU A 133 -18.76 -2.78 9.06
CA GLU A 133 -20.10 -2.62 8.50
C GLU A 133 -20.98 -3.82 8.89
N ALA A 134 -22.22 -3.56 9.32
CA ALA A 134 -23.14 -4.57 9.76
C ALA A 134 -23.97 -5.16 8.61
N GLY A 135 -24.58 -6.34 8.82
CA GLY A 135 -25.51 -6.93 7.85
C GLY A 135 -24.85 -7.64 6.65
N HIS A 136 -23.55 -7.92 6.72
CA HIS A 136 -22.79 -8.60 5.67
C HIS A 136 -22.36 -10.02 6.06
N ALA A 137 -21.96 -10.83 5.09
CA ALA A 137 -21.52 -12.22 5.29
C ALA A 137 -20.26 -12.38 6.15
N GLY A 138 -19.58 -11.28 6.47
CA GLY A 138 -18.39 -11.24 7.32
C GLY A 138 -17.92 -9.83 7.55
N PRO A 139 -16.90 -9.63 8.41
CA PRO A 139 -16.32 -8.33 8.66
C PRO A 139 -15.85 -7.66 7.36
N CYS A 140 -16.29 -6.45 7.15
CA CYS A 140 -15.92 -5.64 5.99
C CYS A 140 -15.97 -4.16 6.37
N TRP A 141 -15.29 -3.32 5.59
CA TRP A 141 -15.13 -1.90 5.90
C TRP A 141 -15.30 -1.04 4.66
N GLY A 142 -15.94 0.09 4.86
CA GLY A 142 -16.15 1.14 3.89
C GLY A 142 -15.51 2.46 4.30
N ASN A 143 -15.72 3.45 3.46
CA ASN A 143 -15.37 4.82 3.78
C ASN A 143 -16.49 5.46 4.62
N HIS A 144 -16.15 6.36 5.52
CA HIS A 144 -17.09 7.04 6.42
C HIS A 144 -17.77 8.27 5.77
N PHE A 145 -17.54 8.53 4.50
CA PHE A 145 -18.18 9.60 3.71
C PHE A 145 -18.49 9.13 2.28
N ASP A 146 -19.46 9.80 1.64
CA ASP A 146 -19.77 9.56 0.24
C ASP A 146 -18.60 9.93 -0.67
N PHE A 147 -18.32 9.09 -1.65
CA PHE A 147 -17.24 9.28 -2.58
C PHE A 147 -17.71 9.15 -4.03
N SER A 148 -17.50 10.19 -4.82
CA SER A 148 -17.88 10.19 -6.23
C SER A 148 -16.67 9.91 -7.13
N THR A 149 -16.73 8.78 -7.85
CA THR A 149 -15.68 8.28 -8.74
C THR A 149 -16.06 8.43 -10.21
N ARG A 150 -15.18 8.02 -11.10
CA ARG A 150 -15.51 7.87 -12.53
C ARG A 150 -16.49 6.72 -12.79
N GLY A 151 -16.50 5.71 -11.92
CA GLY A 151 -17.40 4.57 -12.00
C GLY A 151 -18.76 4.77 -11.30
N GLY A 152 -19.02 5.94 -10.72
CA GLY A 152 -20.25 6.25 -10.00
C GLY A 152 -20.03 6.72 -8.58
N ARG A 153 -21.12 6.93 -7.84
CA ARG A 153 -21.10 7.27 -6.42
C ARG A 153 -20.97 6.00 -5.59
N ILE A 154 -20.09 6.04 -4.60
CA ILE A 154 -19.99 5.05 -3.53
C ILE A 154 -20.50 5.74 -2.26
N PRO A 155 -21.69 5.37 -1.75
CA PRO A 155 -22.21 5.92 -0.50
C PRO A 155 -21.27 5.64 0.68
N ALA A 156 -21.33 6.51 1.68
CA ALA A 156 -20.67 6.27 2.97
C ALA A 156 -21.05 4.87 3.51
N HIS A 157 -20.13 4.25 4.21
CA HIS A 157 -20.33 2.91 4.81
C HIS A 157 -20.56 1.76 3.79
N THR A 158 -20.38 2.02 2.49
CA THR A 158 -20.37 0.94 1.51
C THR A 158 -19.05 0.19 1.59
N PRO A 159 -19.04 -1.11 1.95
CA PRO A 159 -17.82 -1.88 2.02
C PRO A 159 -17.13 -1.97 0.66
N THR A 160 -15.80 -1.81 0.69
CA THR A 160 -14.99 -1.97 -0.51
C THR A 160 -13.96 -3.09 -0.32
N ILE A 161 -13.67 -3.80 -1.39
CA ILE A 161 -12.64 -4.86 -1.37
C ILE A 161 -11.27 -4.28 -0.97
N VAL A 162 -10.96 -3.04 -1.37
CA VAL A 162 -9.68 -2.38 -1.07
C VAL A 162 -9.53 -2.12 0.43
N TRP A 163 -10.54 -1.51 1.08
CA TRP A 163 -10.51 -1.29 2.53
C TRP A 163 -10.43 -2.60 3.29
N THR A 164 -11.32 -3.52 2.95
CA THR A 164 -11.44 -4.83 3.61
C THR A 164 -10.16 -5.65 3.47
N SER A 165 -9.54 -5.66 2.28
CA SER A 165 -8.31 -6.43 2.08
C SER A 165 -7.11 -5.83 2.83
N LEU A 166 -6.93 -4.51 2.80
CA LEU A 166 -5.83 -3.86 3.53
C LEU A 166 -5.96 -4.02 5.04
N ILE A 167 -7.17 -3.90 5.57
CA ILE A 167 -7.46 -4.15 6.99
C ILE A 167 -7.28 -5.64 7.33
N GLY A 168 -7.76 -6.55 6.49
CA GLY A 168 -7.56 -7.97 6.65
C GLY A 168 -6.08 -8.37 6.73
N HIS A 169 -5.22 -7.75 5.92
CA HIS A 169 -3.79 -7.95 6.01
C HIS A 169 -3.20 -7.50 7.35
N ALA A 170 -3.69 -6.38 7.93
CA ALA A 170 -3.26 -5.94 9.26
C ALA A 170 -3.65 -6.96 10.36
N PHE A 171 -4.83 -7.58 10.25
CA PHE A 171 -5.24 -8.67 11.14
C PHE A 171 -4.33 -9.91 10.99
N LEU A 172 -3.95 -10.30 9.77
CA LEU A 172 -3.01 -11.41 9.56
C LEU A 172 -1.60 -11.09 10.08
N GLU A 173 -1.12 -9.86 9.93
CA GLU A 173 0.17 -9.43 10.49
C GLU A 173 0.13 -9.47 12.02
N ALA A 174 -0.96 -9.01 12.62
CA ALA A 174 -1.14 -9.06 14.07
C ALA A 174 -1.29 -10.51 14.59
N HIS A 175 -2.02 -11.38 13.89
CA HIS A 175 -2.08 -12.81 14.24
C HIS A 175 -0.69 -13.43 14.30
N ALA A 176 0.15 -13.19 13.29
CA ALA A 176 1.51 -13.74 13.22
C ALA A 176 2.43 -13.24 14.37
N VAL A 177 2.18 -12.04 14.90
CA VAL A 177 3.02 -11.41 15.94
C VAL A 177 2.48 -11.63 17.35
N LEU A 178 1.16 -11.51 17.51
CA LEU A 178 0.50 -11.54 18.82
C LEU A 178 -0.03 -12.92 19.21
N GLY A 179 -0.07 -13.87 18.27
CA GLY A 179 -0.51 -15.25 18.50
C GLY A 179 -2.00 -15.41 18.83
N ASP A 180 -2.85 -14.44 18.48
CA ASP A 180 -4.27 -14.44 18.81
C ASP A 180 -5.11 -14.89 17.60
N ASP A 181 -5.71 -16.07 17.68
CA ASP A 181 -6.52 -16.67 16.61
C ASP A 181 -7.78 -15.86 16.26
N ARG A 182 -8.28 -15.01 17.16
CA ARG A 182 -9.39 -14.11 16.88
C ARG A 182 -9.07 -13.17 15.73
N HIS A 183 -7.82 -12.79 15.54
CA HIS A 183 -7.38 -11.98 14.40
C HIS A 183 -7.49 -12.76 13.08
N LEU A 184 -7.14 -14.04 13.08
CA LEU A 184 -7.33 -14.93 11.93
C LEU A 184 -8.81 -15.16 11.63
N ASP A 185 -9.68 -15.26 12.64
CA ASP A 185 -11.12 -15.37 12.48
C ASP A 185 -11.71 -14.16 11.75
N VAL A 186 -11.26 -12.95 12.10
CA VAL A 186 -11.67 -11.70 11.44
C VAL A 186 -11.22 -11.69 9.98
N ALA A 187 -9.96 -12.05 9.70
CA ALA A 187 -9.44 -12.12 8.34
C ALA A 187 -10.18 -13.17 7.48
N ALA A 188 -10.47 -14.34 8.03
CA ALA A 188 -11.24 -15.38 7.35
C ALA A 188 -12.70 -14.93 7.08
N GLY A 189 -13.30 -14.24 8.04
CA GLY A 189 -14.63 -13.61 7.85
C GLY A 189 -14.61 -12.57 6.72
N ALA A 190 -13.58 -11.72 6.66
CA ALA A 190 -13.39 -10.75 5.58
C ALA A 190 -13.24 -11.45 4.21
N CYS A 191 -12.52 -12.57 4.16
CA CYS A 191 -12.43 -13.40 2.95
C CYS A 191 -13.81 -13.94 2.52
N ARG A 192 -14.65 -14.41 3.45
CA ARG A 192 -16.01 -14.87 3.12
C ARG A 192 -16.86 -13.74 2.55
N TRP A 193 -16.73 -12.51 3.08
CA TRP A 193 -17.38 -11.35 2.47
C TRP A 193 -16.86 -11.08 1.05
N ILE A 194 -15.54 -11.13 0.81
CA ILE A 194 -14.97 -10.95 -0.54
C ILE A 194 -15.56 -11.97 -1.53
N LEU A 195 -15.83 -13.20 -1.09
CA LEU A 195 -16.44 -14.22 -1.94
C LEU A 195 -17.86 -13.85 -2.40
N THR A 196 -18.57 -12.96 -1.72
CA THR A 196 -19.92 -12.51 -2.09
C THR A 196 -19.93 -11.41 -3.16
N LEU A 197 -18.77 -10.80 -3.46
CA LEU A 197 -18.70 -9.71 -4.42
C LEU A 197 -19.02 -10.16 -5.84
N PRO A 198 -19.72 -9.32 -6.63
CA PRO A 198 -19.92 -9.57 -8.07
C PRO A 198 -18.57 -9.72 -8.78
N ARG A 199 -18.57 -10.45 -9.89
CA ARG A 199 -17.34 -10.76 -10.65
C ARG A 199 -17.57 -10.62 -12.13
N GLU A 200 -16.62 -10.00 -12.82
CA GLU A 200 -16.48 -10.18 -14.26
C GLU A 200 -15.78 -11.52 -14.51
N ARG A 201 -16.42 -12.40 -15.27
CA ARG A 201 -15.89 -13.74 -15.59
C ARG A 201 -15.38 -13.77 -17.03
N THR A 202 -14.24 -14.42 -17.22
CA THR A 202 -13.67 -14.73 -18.52
C THR A 202 -13.31 -16.23 -18.56
N ASP A 203 -12.93 -16.75 -19.72
CA ASP A 203 -12.52 -18.15 -19.86
C ASP A 203 -11.30 -18.48 -18.98
N ASP A 204 -10.44 -17.51 -18.73
CA ASP A 204 -9.18 -17.71 -18.01
C ASP A 204 -9.21 -17.26 -16.54
N GLY A 205 -10.30 -16.65 -16.07
CA GLY A 205 -10.33 -16.16 -14.69
C GLY A 205 -11.55 -15.32 -14.35
N ALA A 206 -11.47 -14.61 -13.23
CA ALA A 206 -12.54 -13.72 -12.80
C ALA A 206 -12.00 -12.51 -12.05
N CYS A 207 -12.50 -11.32 -12.38
CA CYS A 207 -12.16 -10.09 -11.67
C CYS A 207 -13.19 -9.80 -10.59
N LEU A 208 -12.76 -9.77 -9.34
CA LEU A 208 -13.55 -9.34 -8.19
C LEU A 208 -13.86 -7.85 -8.29
N SER A 209 -15.10 -7.47 -8.08
CA SER A 209 -15.53 -6.08 -8.17
C SER A 209 -15.10 -5.24 -6.97
N TYR A 210 -14.98 -3.93 -7.18
CA TYR A 210 -14.57 -2.97 -6.16
C TYR A 210 -15.55 -2.91 -4.97
N THR A 211 -16.86 -3.02 -5.25
CA THR A 211 -17.97 -3.02 -4.28
C THR A 211 -19.03 -4.03 -4.71
N ALA A 212 -20.04 -4.27 -3.85
CA ALA A 212 -21.23 -5.05 -4.19
C ALA A 212 -22.24 -4.30 -5.07
N LEU A 213 -22.05 -2.99 -5.33
CA LEU A 213 -23.03 -2.16 -6.03
C LEU A 213 -23.13 -2.46 -7.53
N ASN A 214 -22.02 -2.83 -8.16
CA ASN A 214 -21.94 -3.11 -9.59
C ASN A 214 -20.70 -3.94 -9.93
N VAL A 215 -20.66 -4.47 -11.13
CA VAL A 215 -19.44 -5.06 -11.69
C VAL A 215 -18.51 -3.91 -12.10
N ASN A 216 -17.37 -3.82 -11.42
CA ASN A 216 -16.37 -2.79 -11.66
C ASN A 216 -14.96 -3.38 -11.60
N PRO A 217 -14.46 -3.92 -12.73
CA PRO A 217 -13.18 -4.61 -12.76
C PRO A 217 -12.03 -3.62 -12.79
N VAL A 218 -11.25 -3.59 -11.70
CA VAL A 218 -9.98 -2.86 -11.59
C VAL A 218 -8.93 -3.75 -10.95
N HIS A 219 -7.71 -3.76 -11.50
CA HIS A 219 -6.71 -4.75 -11.16
C HIS A 219 -6.24 -4.71 -9.72
N ASN A 220 -6.02 -3.52 -9.15
CA ASN A 220 -5.57 -3.42 -7.76
C ASN A 220 -6.62 -3.92 -6.76
N ALA A 221 -7.90 -3.66 -7.00
CA ALA A 221 -8.98 -4.16 -6.16
C ALA A 221 -9.06 -5.68 -6.22
N ASN A 222 -9.03 -6.24 -7.43
CA ASN A 222 -9.02 -7.67 -7.69
C ASN A 222 -7.85 -8.38 -7.00
N LEU A 223 -6.63 -7.89 -7.23
CA LEU A 223 -5.42 -8.51 -6.69
C LEU A 223 -5.28 -8.34 -5.17
N LEU A 224 -5.70 -7.21 -4.58
CA LEU A 224 -5.74 -7.04 -3.13
C LEU A 224 -6.63 -8.10 -2.47
N GLY A 225 -7.80 -8.36 -3.06
CA GLY A 225 -8.67 -9.44 -2.61
C GLY A 225 -8.01 -10.81 -2.75
N ALA A 226 -7.37 -11.07 -3.88
CA ALA A 226 -6.66 -12.33 -4.13
C ALA A 226 -5.51 -12.57 -3.13
N GLY A 227 -4.72 -11.55 -2.85
CA GLY A 227 -3.62 -11.64 -1.89
C GLY A 227 -4.09 -11.93 -0.46
N LEU A 228 -5.21 -11.33 -0.03
CA LEU A 228 -5.79 -11.63 1.28
C LEU A 228 -6.35 -13.06 1.32
N LEU A 229 -7.11 -13.47 0.31
CA LEU A 229 -7.66 -14.82 0.20
C LEU A 229 -6.56 -15.89 0.25
N ALA A 230 -5.47 -15.71 -0.49
CA ALA A 230 -4.36 -16.66 -0.53
C ALA A 230 -3.62 -16.75 0.81
N ARG A 231 -3.28 -15.63 1.44
CA ARG A 231 -2.63 -15.62 2.76
C ARG A 231 -3.51 -16.23 3.84
N THR A 232 -4.81 -15.95 3.81
CA THR A 232 -5.74 -16.55 4.77
C THR A 232 -5.88 -18.05 4.54
N TRP A 233 -5.95 -18.49 3.28
CA TRP A 233 -5.99 -19.91 2.93
C TRP A 233 -4.76 -20.66 3.46
N ALA A 234 -3.56 -20.10 3.36
CA ALA A 234 -2.35 -20.75 3.84
C ALA A 234 -2.36 -21.00 5.36
N LEU A 235 -3.07 -20.17 6.13
CA LEU A 235 -3.21 -20.31 7.59
C LEU A 235 -4.46 -21.10 7.99
N ARG A 236 -5.53 -20.98 7.21
CA ARG A 236 -6.82 -21.65 7.40
C ARG A 236 -7.36 -22.13 6.05
N PRO A 237 -7.09 -23.38 5.67
CA PRO A 237 -7.45 -23.91 4.36
C PRO A 237 -8.97 -23.99 4.16
N GLU A 238 -9.50 -23.07 3.35
CA GLU A 238 -10.85 -23.12 2.79
C GLU A 238 -10.70 -23.18 1.25
N PRO A 239 -11.14 -24.26 0.57
CA PRO A 239 -10.92 -24.43 -0.89
C PRO A 239 -11.43 -23.25 -1.73
N ALA A 240 -12.53 -22.62 -1.31
CA ALA A 240 -13.11 -21.46 -1.98
C ALA A 240 -12.17 -20.25 -1.99
N PHE A 241 -11.34 -20.06 -0.96
CA PHE A 241 -10.36 -18.97 -0.90
C PHE A 241 -9.28 -19.13 -1.96
N ARG A 242 -8.68 -20.33 -2.05
CA ARG A 242 -7.65 -20.63 -3.05
C ARG A 242 -8.18 -20.52 -4.47
N SER A 243 -9.35 -21.10 -4.72
CA SER A 243 -9.97 -21.08 -6.05
C SER A 243 -10.29 -19.67 -6.52
N ALA A 244 -10.89 -18.83 -5.66
CA ALA A 244 -11.19 -17.44 -5.99
C ALA A 244 -9.93 -16.59 -6.15
N ALA A 245 -8.90 -16.78 -5.30
CA ALA A 245 -7.63 -16.09 -5.43
C ALA A 245 -6.95 -16.42 -6.76
N ARG A 246 -6.89 -17.70 -7.15
CA ARG A 246 -6.30 -18.12 -8.42
C ARG A 246 -7.02 -17.53 -9.62
N ALA A 247 -8.35 -17.56 -9.64
CA ALA A 247 -9.13 -16.98 -10.71
C ALA A 247 -8.90 -15.45 -10.84
N ALA A 248 -8.78 -14.77 -9.71
CA ALA A 248 -8.52 -13.32 -9.69
C ALA A 248 -7.10 -12.99 -10.20
N VAL A 249 -6.09 -13.77 -9.81
CA VAL A 249 -4.71 -13.62 -10.29
C VAL A 249 -4.61 -13.92 -11.77
N ALA A 250 -5.22 -15.01 -12.26
CA ALA A 250 -5.23 -15.38 -13.66
C ALA A 250 -5.80 -14.27 -14.53
N TYR A 251 -6.95 -13.68 -14.15
CA TYR A 251 -7.53 -12.53 -14.85
C TYR A 251 -6.54 -11.37 -14.97
N SER A 252 -5.96 -10.92 -13.86
CA SER A 252 -5.08 -9.76 -13.88
C SER A 252 -3.73 -10.04 -14.59
N CYS A 253 -3.18 -11.25 -14.48
CA CYS A 253 -1.97 -11.64 -15.17
C CYS A 253 -2.16 -11.68 -16.69
N ARG A 254 -3.32 -12.16 -17.18
CA ARG A 254 -3.66 -12.11 -18.61
C ARG A 254 -3.71 -10.68 -19.15
N CYS A 255 -4.19 -9.72 -18.36
CA CYS A 255 -4.24 -8.31 -18.75
C CYS A 255 -2.89 -7.58 -18.59
N GLN A 256 -1.83 -8.26 -18.13
CA GLN A 256 -0.51 -7.66 -18.04
C GLN A 256 0.04 -7.34 -19.42
N ARG A 257 0.47 -6.11 -19.60
CA ARG A 257 1.05 -5.63 -20.86
C ARG A 257 2.44 -6.25 -21.12
N PRO A 258 2.90 -6.30 -22.36
CA PRO A 258 4.21 -6.87 -22.71
C PRO A 258 5.40 -6.22 -21.98
N ASP A 259 5.28 -4.92 -21.63
CA ASP A 259 6.31 -4.18 -20.86
C ASP A 259 6.31 -4.48 -19.36
N GLY A 260 5.37 -5.29 -18.87
CA GLY A 260 5.19 -5.67 -17.48
C GLY A 260 4.20 -4.81 -16.70
N SER A 261 3.67 -3.74 -17.30
CA SER A 261 2.72 -2.84 -16.65
C SER A 261 1.28 -3.38 -16.67
N TRP A 262 0.42 -2.73 -15.87
CA TRP A 262 -1.04 -2.86 -15.92
C TRP A 262 -1.67 -1.47 -16.03
N TRP A 263 -2.70 -1.35 -16.80
CA TRP A 263 -3.61 -0.24 -16.60
C TRP A 263 -4.29 -0.37 -15.23
N TYR A 264 -4.86 0.71 -14.70
CA TYR A 264 -5.68 0.66 -13.50
C TYR A 264 -6.88 -0.29 -13.69
N GLY A 265 -7.49 -0.27 -14.88
CA GLY A 265 -8.54 -1.18 -15.32
C GLY A 265 -8.70 -1.14 -16.84
N GLU A 266 -9.42 -2.11 -17.40
CA GLU A 266 -9.49 -2.32 -18.85
C GLU A 266 -10.44 -1.35 -19.57
N ALA A 267 -11.44 -0.79 -18.88
CA ALA A 267 -12.34 0.19 -19.48
C ALA A 267 -11.56 1.45 -19.93
N PRO A 268 -11.91 2.07 -21.08
CA PRO A 268 -11.14 3.20 -21.65
C PRO A 268 -10.88 4.34 -20.67
N HIS A 269 -11.83 4.64 -19.79
CA HIS A 269 -11.71 5.69 -18.79
C HIS A 269 -10.86 5.31 -17.58
N TYR A 270 -10.39 4.05 -17.49
CA TYR A 270 -9.49 3.50 -16.46
C TYR A 270 -8.07 3.22 -16.99
N ARG A 271 -7.78 3.52 -18.25
CA ARG A 271 -6.48 3.27 -18.89
C ARG A 271 -5.44 4.31 -18.51
N TRP A 272 -4.98 4.26 -17.27
CA TRP A 272 -3.77 4.98 -16.82
C TRP A 272 -2.90 4.02 -16.01
N ILE A 273 -1.62 4.37 -15.86
CA ILE A 273 -0.64 3.60 -15.11
C ILE A 273 -0.03 4.52 -14.06
N ASP A 274 -0.13 4.15 -12.80
CA ASP A 274 0.47 4.89 -11.69
C ASP A 274 1.25 3.96 -10.73
N SER A 275 2.08 4.58 -9.91
CA SER A 275 3.04 3.89 -9.08
C SER A 275 2.37 3.04 -7.99
N PHE A 276 1.47 3.61 -7.19
CA PHE A 276 0.98 2.91 -6.01
C PHE A 276 -0.03 1.80 -6.34
N HIS A 277 -0.83 1.91 -7.41
CA HIS A 277 -1.68 0.81 -7.87
C HIS A 277 -0.85 -0.32 -8.50
N THR A 278 0.21 0.02 -9.25
CA THR A 278 1.17 -0.99 -9.74
C THR A 278 1.82 -1.74 -8.58
N ALA A 279 2.21 -1.03 -7.53
CA ALA A 279 2.78 -1.62 -6.32
C ALA A 279 1.79 -2.53 -5.57
N TYR A 280 0.52 -2.13 -5.42
CA TYR A 280 -0.52 -3.00 -4.86
C TYR A 280 -0.71 -4.28 -5.66
N ASN A 281 -0.63 -4.20 -7.00
CA ASN A 281 -0.69 -5.39 -7.87
C ASN A 281 0.47 -6.34 -7.57
N LEU A 282 1.68 -5.81 -7.48
CA LEU A 282 2.90 -6.57 -7.21
C LEU A 282 2.89 -7.21 -5.83
N ASP A 283 2.57 -6.44 -4.79
CA ASP A 283 2.52 -6.94 -3.42
C ASP A 283 1.51 -8.07 -3.26
N SER A 284 0.36 -7.92 -3.90
CA SER A 284 -0.72 -8.90 -3.84
C SER A 284 -0.38 -10.16 -4.62
N LEU A 285 0.20 -10.01 -5.80
CA LEU A 285 0.67 -11.14 -6.61
C LEU A 285 1.80 -11.90 -5.91
N LYS A 286 2.75 -11.17 -5.30
CA LYS A 286 3.80 -11.81 -4.49
C LYS A 286 3.20 -12.57 -3.30
N ARG A 287 2.30 -11.96 -2.55
CA ARG A 287 1.61 -12.61 -1.43
C ARG A 287 0.84 -13.86 -1.87
N TYR A 288 0.25 -13.85 -3.07
CA TYR A 288 -0.41 -15.02 -3.64
C TYR A 288 0.60 -16.13 -3.94
N VAL A 289 1.67 -15.82 -4.69
CA VAL A 289 2.70 -16.80 -5.06
C VAL A 289 3.37 -17.39 -3.82
N ASP A 290 3.76 -16.55 -2.87
CA ASP A 290 4.40 -16.99 -1.63
C ASP A 290 3.48 -17.88 -0.76
N ALA A 291 2.18 -17.57 -0.70
CA ALA A 291 1.22 -18.31 0.10
C ALA A 291 0.78 -19.64 -0.52
N THR A 292 0.74 -19.72 -1.86
CA THR A 292 0.19 -20.89 -2.57
C THR A 292 1.24 -21.78 -3.21
N GLY A 293 2.47 -21.30 -3.41
CA GLY A 293 3.49 -21.96 -4.19
C GLY A 293 3.17 -22.07 -5.69
N ASP A 294 2.24 -21.28 -6.21
CA ASP A 294 1.81 -21.34 -7.61
C ASP A 294 2.81 -20.61 -8.52
N GLU A 295 3.74 -21.36 -9.07
CA GLU A 295 4.84 -20.85 -9.90
C GLU A 295 4.39 -20.34 -11.29
N GLU A 296 3.19 -20.65 -11.75
CA GLU A 296 2.65 -20.21 -13.04
C GLU A 296 2.70 -18.68 -13.19
N PHE A 297 2.46 -17.95 -12.08
CA PHE A 297 2.39 -16.49 -12.08
C PHE A 297 3.69 -15.78 -11.72
N ARG A 298 4.76 -16.53 -11.36
CA ARG A 298 6.07 -15.94 -11.05
C ARG A 298 6.68 -15.13 -12.21
N PRO A 299 6.58 -15.54 -13.50
CA PRO A 299 7.05 -14.72 -14.61
C PRO A 299 6.33 -13.37 -14.73
N HIS A 300 5.03 -13.32 -14.40
CA HIS A 300 4.25 -12.07 -14.37
C HIS A 300 4.71 -11.16 -13.26
N LEU A 301 4.96 -11.71 -12.07
CA LEU A 301 5.51 -10.99 -10.92
C LEU A 301 6.88 -10.38 -11.26
N ALA A 302 7.77 -11.18 -11.84
CA ALA A 302 9.12 -10.74 -12.20
C ALA A 302 9.11 -9.60 -13.24
N ARG A 303 8.32 -9.72 -14.31
CA ARG A 303 8.18 -8.66 -15.33
C ARG A 303 7.59 -7.37 -14.75
N GLY A 304 6.56 -7.49 -13.92
CA GLY A 304 5.93 -6.35 -13.29
C GLY A 304 6.86 -5.65 -12.30
N TYR A 305 7.61 -6.39 -11.49
CA TYR A 305 8.58 -5.84 -10.55
C TYR A 305 9.74 -5.16 -11.29
N ASP A 306 10.25 -5.72 -12.39
CA ASP A 306 11.26 -5.09 -13.23
C ASP A 306 10.76 -3.79 -13.83
N TYR A 307 9.52 -3.76 -14.37
CA TYR A 307 8.88 -2.53 -14.84
C TYR A 307 8.81 -1.48 -13.72
N TYR A 308 8.32 -1.85 -12.53
CA TYR A 308 8.13 -0.96 -11.40
C TYR A 308 9.44 -0.27 -10.99
N ARG A 309 10.50 -1.06 -10.78
CA ARG A 309 11.80 -0.54 -10.32
C ARG A 309 12.51 0.34 -11.33
N ARG A 310 12.25 0.18 -12.64
CA ARG A 310 12.86 0.98 -13.72
C ARG A 310 12.12 2.27 -14.01
N VAL A 311 10.79 2.30 -13.81
CA VAL A 311 9.95 3.36 -14.36
C VAL A 311 9.57 4.42 -13.33
N PHE A 312 9.38 4.04 -12.07
CA PHE A 312 8.73 4.93 -11.10
C PHE A 312 9.68 5.67 -10.16
N PHE A 313 10.98 5.58 -10.35
CA PHE A 313 11.94 6.21 -9.44
C PHE A 313 13.02 6.97 -10.18
N GLU A 314 13.35 8.17 -9.66
CA GLU A 314 14.51 8.91 -10.08
C GLU A 314 15.77 8.38 -9.37
N THR A 315 16.95 8.77 -9.85
CA THR A 315 18.23 8.30 -9.32
C THR A 315 18.48 8.71 -7.87
N ASP A 316 17.85 9.79 -7.39
CA ASP A 316 17.91 10.27 -6.00
C ASP A 316 16.91 9.58 -5.06
N GLY A 317 16.08 8.65 -5.57
CA GLY A 317 15.04 7.95 -4.83
C GLY A 317 13.68 8.65 -4.83
N ARG A 318 13.52 9.75 -5.54
CA ARG A 318 12.24 10.45 -5.69
C ARG A 318 11.23 9.59 -6.46
N PRO A 319 10.06 9.27 -5.89
CA PRO A 319 9.04 8.49 -6.59
C PRO A 319 8.25 9.36 -7.58
N ARG A 320 7.85 8.77 -8.69
CA ARG A 320 6.89 9.32 -9.66
C ARG A 320 5.49 8.85 -9.31
N TYR A 321 4.49 9.70 -9.55
CA TYR A 321 3.08 9.26 -9.46
C TYR A 321 2.70 8.46 -10.71
N TYR A 322 2.92 9.03 -11.90
CA TYR A 322 2.63 8.41 -13.20
C TYR A 322 3.90 7.91 -13.89
N HIS A 323 3.76 6.89 -14.71
CA HIS A 323 4.86 6.29 -15.46
C HIS A 323 5.56 7.25 -16.44
N ASN A 324 4.86 8.27 -16.94
CA ASN A 324 5.27 9.13 -18.05
C ASN A 324 5.60 10.57 -17.66
N ARG A 325 5.62 10.91 -16.36
CA ARG A 325 5.93 12.28 -15.90
C ARG A 325 6.47 12.30 -14.47
N PRO A 326 7.41 13.22 -14.16
CA PRO A 326 8.08 13.26 -12.85
C PRO A 326 7.25 13.88 -11.72
N HIS A 327 6.12 14.52 -12.04
CA HIS A 327 5.25 15.20 -11.07
C HIS A 327 3.76 14.84 -11.27
N PRO A 328 2.95 14.93 -10.21
CA PRO A 328 3.31 15.26 -8.83
C PRO A 328 4.14 14.16 -8.17
N VAL A 329 4.91 14.50 -7.14
CA VAL A 329 5.38 13.52 -6.15
C VAL A 329 4.31 13.41 -5.07
N ASP A 330 3.81 12.21 -4.84
CA ASP A 330 2.69 11.94 -3.93
C ASP A 330 3.16 11.06 -2.78
N ILE A 331 2.74 11.40 -1.57
CA ILE A 331 3.18 10.69 -0.36
C ILE A 331 2.72 9.21 -0.34
N GLN A 332 1.57 8.89 -0.95
CA GLN A 332 1.10 7.52 -1.06
C GLN A 332 2.04 6.68 -1.94
N CYS A 333 2.55 7.26 -3.02
CA CYS A 333 3.53 6.56 -3.88
C CYS A 333 4.83 6.29 -3.14
N ALA A 334 5.29 7.23 -2.31
CA ALA A 334 6.48 7.05 -1.49
C ALA A 334 6.28 5.96 -0.43
N ALA A 335 5.19 6.03 0.33
CA ALA A 335 4.86 5.05 1.37
C ALA A 335 4.74 3.64 0.78
N GLN A 336 3.96 3.49 -0.29
CA GLN A 336 3.76 2.21 -0.93
C GLN A 336 5.06 1.64 -1.53
N ALA A 337 5.92 2.49 -2.10
CA ALA A 337 7.20 2.05 -2.63
C ALA A 337 8.13 1.52 -1.53
N ILE A 338 8.21 2.20 -0.39
CA ILE A 338 9.00 1.73 0.74
C ILE A 338 8.49 0.36 1.20
N ASP A 339 7.17 0.19 1.35
CA ASP A 339 6.56 -1.07 1.79
C ASP A 339 6.82 -2.20 0.79
N THR A 340 6.62 -1.95 -0.51
CA THR A 340 6.86 -2.90 -1.60
C THR A 340 8.32 -3.35 -1.65
N PHE A 341 9.29 -2.44 -1.64
CA PHE A 341 10.69 -2.83 -1.64
C PHE A 341 11.10 -3.57 -0.35
N CYS A 342 10.49 -3.27 0.78
CA CYS A 342 10.66 -4.08 1.98
C CYS A 342 10.10 -5.51 1.81
N LEU A 343 8.95 -5.65 1.17
CA LEU A 343 8.35 -6.96 0.88
C LEU A 343 9.21 -7.81 -0.07
N PHE A 344 9.85 -7.18 -1.06
CA PHE A 344 10.72 -7.86 -2.03
C PHE A 344 12.17 -8.03 -1.57
N SER A 345 12.52 -7.62 -0.35
CA SER A 345 13.92 -7.59 0.09
C SER A 345 14.57 -8.96 0.31
N ASP A 346 13.78 -10.03 0.37
CA ASP A 346 14.28 -11.40 0.41
C ASP A 346 14.62 -11.92 -1.00
N ASP A 347 13.97 -11.42 -2.05
CA ASP A 347 14.16 -11.85 -3.43
C ASP A 347 15.10 -10.92 -4.22
N ASP A 348 15.16 -9.62 -3.86
CA ASP A 348 16.04 -8.63 -4.48
C ASP A 348 17.00 -8.03 -3.45
N PRO A 349 18.30 -8.38 -3.50
CA PRO A 349 19.31 -7.84 -2.58
C PRO A 349 19.42 -6.31 -2.60
N GLY A 350 19.01 -5.66 -3.70
CA GLY A 350 19.00 -4.21 -3.85
C GLY A 350 17.75 -3.50 -3.30
N ALA A 351 16.68 -4.26 -3.01
CA ALA A 351 15.39 -3.69 -2.64
C ALA A 351 15.44 -2.86 -1.36
N LEU A 352 16.10 -3.34 -0.31
CA LEU A 352 16.19 -2.63 0.97
C LEU A 352 16.99 -1.32 0.86
N ALA A 353 18.01 -1.28 0.01
CA ALA A 353 18.74 -0.04 -0.29
C ALA A 353 17.85 0.97 -1.01
N ARG A 354 17.03 0.51 -1.96
CA ARG A 354 16.03 1.36 -2.64
C ARG A 354 14.97 1.88 -1.67
N ALA A 355 14.39 1.03 -0.82
CA ALA A 355 13.46 1.43 0.22
C ALA A 355 14.04 2.55 1.11
N SER A 356 15.28 2.38 1.52
CA SER A 356 15.99 3.35 2.37
C SER A 356 16.28 4.67 1.65
N MET A 357 16.64 4.62 0.38
CA MET A 357 16.86 5.82 -0.44
C MET A 357 15.56 6.61 -0.64
N ILE A 358 14.44 5.92 -0.93
CA ILE A 358 13.12 6.54 -1.06
C ILE A 358 12.69 7.13 0.28
N ALA A 359 12.84 6.40 1.39
CA ALA A 359 12.53 6.88 2.73
C ALA A 359 13.33 8.15 3.08
N SER A 360 14.64 8.12 2.83
CA SER A 360 15.52 9.26 3.06
C SER A 360 15.11 10.50 2.25
N TRP A 361 14.82 10.32 0.97
CA TRP A 361 14.34 11.40 0.12
C TRP A 361 13.00 11.97 0.64
N THR A 362 12.06 11.08 0.97
CA THR A 362 10.71 11.45 1.42
C THR A 362 10.75 12.19 2.75
N ILE A 363 11.50 11.70 3.73
CA ILE A 363 11.66 12.35 5.03
C ILE A 363 12.22 13.78 4.88
N ARG A 364 13.30 13.94 4.12
CA ARG A 364 13.93 15.28 3.92
C ARG A 364 13.05 16.26 3.15
N ASN A 365 12.19 15.77 2.25
CA ASN A 365 11.48 16.61 1.29
C ASN A 365 9.98 16.75 1.55
N MET A 366 9.39 15.83 2.31
CA MET A 366 7.94 15.77 2.49
C MET A 366 7.49 15.71 3.96
N GLN A 367 8.37 15.51 4.95
CA GLN A 367 8.01 15.60 6.35
C GLN A 367 8.12 17.03 6.85
N ALA A 368 7.07 17.53 7.51
CA ALA A 368 7.02 18.84 8.14
C ALA A 368 7.65 18.81 9.55
N ALA A 369 7.95 19.99 10.11
CA ALA A 369 8.61 20.11 11.40
C ALA A 369 7.78 19.55 12.58
N ASP A 370 6.44 19.55 12.49
CA ASP A 370 5.53 18.95 13.48
C ASP A 370 5.36 17.43 13.32
N GLY A 371 6.06 16.81 12.38
CA GLY A 371 6.11 15.37 12.15
C GLY A 371 5.17 14.82 11.08
N HIS A 372 4.18 15.58 10.61
CA HIS A 372 3.32 15.10 9.54
C HIS A 372 4.01 15.09 8.18
N PHE A 373 3.48 14.26 7.25
CA PHE A 373 3.88 14.28 5.85
C PHE A 373 2.92 15.10 5.01
N ILE A 374 3.45 15.99 4.15
CA ILE A 374 2.67 16.74 3.18
C ILE A 374 2.15 15.82 2.07
N HIS A 375 0.98 16.14 1.51
CA HIS A 375 0.32 15.28 0.52
C HIS A 375 1.10 15.19 -0.80
N ARG A 376 1.41 16.34 -1.42
CA ARG A 376 2.05 16.38 -2.76
C ARG A 376 3.06 17.49 -2.91
N ARG A 377 4.07 17.20 -3.74
CA ARG A 377 4.98 18.20 -4.28
C ARG A 377 4.85 18.32 -5.78
N TYR A 378 4.80 19.56 -6.23
CA TYR A 378 4.91 19.99 -7.62
C TYR A 378 6.21 20.79 -7.78
N PRO A 379 6.64 21.17 -9.02
CA PRO A 379 7.87 21.93 -9.21
C PRO A 379 7.92 23.21 -8.38
N LEU A 380 6.82 23.97 -8.32
CA LEU A 380 6.73 25.27 -7.65
C LEU A 380 5.74 25.32 -6.48
N LEU A 381 4.94 24.27 -6.27
CA LEU A 381 3.86 24.27 -5.28
C LEU A 381 3.92 23.02 -4.40
N ARG A 382 3.38 23.16 -3.18
CA ARG A 382 3.17 22.04 -2.23
C ARG A 382 1.71 22.00 -1.81
N ALA A 383 1.08 20.84 -1.89
CA ALA A 383 -0.20 20.58 -1.25
C ALA A 383 0.07 20.04 0.15
N SER A 384 -0.06 20.90 1.14
CA SER A 384 0.40 20.62 2.51
C SER A 384 -0.64 19.91 3.39
N THR A 385 -1.88 19.73 2.92
CA THR A 385 -2.94 19.07 3.71
C THR A 385 -2.48 17.72 4.22
N PRO A 386 -2.48 17.48 5.55
CA PRO A 386 -2.03 16.23 6.14
C PRO A 386 -3.18 15.22 6.12
N TYR A 387 -3.25 14.38 5.10
CA TYR A 387 -4.25 13.31 5.04
C TYR A 387 -3.89 12.15 5.96
N LEU A 388 -4.90 11.60 6.67
CA LEU A 388 -4.68 10.52 7.61
C LEU A 388 -4.31 9.22 6.90
N HIS A 389 -5.26 8.57 6.20
CA HIS A 389 -4.99 7.25 5.61
C HIS A 389 -4.13 7.31 4.35
N TRP A 390 -4.11 8.45 3.63
CA TRP A 390 -3.33 8.61 2.40
C TRP A 390 -1.90 9.07 2.62
N GLY A 391 -1.56 9.49 3.81
CA GLY A 391 -0.24 10.05 4.10
C GLY A 391 0.34 9.56 5.40
N GLN A 392 -0.27 9.92 6.54
CA GLN A 392 0.33 9.69 7.84
C GLN A 392 0.37 8.21 8.20
N ALA A 393 -0.78 7.52 8.12
CA ALA A 393 -0.89 6.12 8.49
C ALA A 393 -0.13 5.19 7.52
N THR A 394 -0.14 5.50 6.21
CA THR A 394 0.64 4.73 5.23
C THR A 394 2.14 4.92 5.40
N MET A 395 2.62 6.14 5.70
CA MET A 395 4.03 6.37 6.00
C MET A 395 4.46 5.69 7.29
N PHE A 396 3.64 5.76 8.36
CA PHE A 396 3.91 5.03 9.59
C PHE A 396 4.05 3.53 9.33
N HIS A 397 3.12 2.93 8.58
CA HIS A 397 3.14 1.51 8.20
C HIS A 397 4.40 1.15 7.38
N ALA A 398 4.77 1.98 6.42
CA ALA A 398 5.93 1.73 5.56
C ALA A 398 7.26 1.89 6.32
N LEU A 399 7.38 2.93 7.15
CA LEU A 399 8.60 3.14 7.94
C LEU A 399 8.78 2.06 9.03
N SER A 400 7.68 1.56 9.62
CA SER A 400 7.76 0.43 10.55
C SER A 400 8.22 -0.86 9.86
N HIS A 401 7.77 -1.11 8.61
CA HIS A 401 8.28 -2.24 7.81
C HIS A 401 9.78 -2.10 7.53
N LEU A 402 10.20 -0.91 7.11
CA LEU A 402 11.61 -0.64 6.85
C LEU A 402 12.47 -0.88 8.10
N LEU A 403 12.05 -0.40 9.27
CA LEU A 403 12.77 -0.64 10.53
C LEU A 403 12.84 -2.13 10.87
N LEU A 404 11.74 -2.86 10.74
CA LEU A 404 11.71 -4.31 10.98
C LEU A 404 12.70 -5.04 10.06
N ARG A 405 12.75 -4.67 8.77
CA ARG A 405 13.69 -5.30 7.82
C ARG A 405 15.14 -4.92 8.08
N LEU A 406 15.42 -3.69 8.49
CA LEU A 406 16.76 -3.24 8.88
C LEU A 406 17.26 -3.96 10.14
N ALA A 407 16.38 -4.18 11.13
CA ALA A 407 16.73 -4.90 12.37
C ALA A 407 17.05 -6.39 12.15
N ARG A 408 16.43 -7.04 11.15
CA ARG A 408 16.62 -8.46 10.84
C ARG A 408 17.88 -8.76 10.02
N ARG A 409 18.55 -7.75 9.46
CA ARG A 409 19.86 -7.99 8.81
C ARG A 409 20.92 -8.29 9.87
N PRO A 410 21.69 -9.41 9.73
CA PRO A 410 22.82 -9.63 10.61
C PRO A 410 23.79 -8.45 10.49
N VAL A 411 24.20 -7.90 11.62
CA VAL A 411 25.32 -6.95 11.68
C VAL A 411 26.51 -7.70 11.17
N SER A 412 27.02 -7.39 9.98
CA SER A 412 28.30 -7.89 9.52
C SER A 412 29.35 -7.33 10.47
N THR A 413 29.85 -8.15 11.38
CA THR A 413 31.04 -7.81 12.17
C THR A 413 32.16 -7.50 11.19
N PRO A 414 32.85 -6.36 11.33
CA PRO A 414 34.07 -6.14 10.56
C PRO A 414 35.10 -7.16 10.99
N SER A 415 35.52 -7.99 10.03
CA SER A 415 36.68 -8.88 10.17
C SER A 415 37.97 -8.07 10.07
#